data_62fc29bcde24d78f080b66a6914ab19f
#
_entry.id   62fc29bcde24d78f080b66a6914ab19f
#
_cell.length_a   1.000
_cell.length_b   1.000
_cell.length_c   1.000
_cell.angle_alpha   90.00
_cell.angle_beta   90.00
_cell.angle_gamma   90.00
#
_symmetry.space_group_name_H-M   'P 1'
#
loop_
_entity.id
_entity.type
_entity.pdbx_description
1 polymer ?
#
loop_
_entity_poly.entity_id
_entity_poly.type
_entity_poly.pdbx_seq_one_letter_code
_entity_poly.pdbx_strand_id
1 'polypeptide(L)'
;MYGIIDCDNCYVSCERVFRPDLKDKPIVVLSNNDGCVVARSNEAKKMGIKAGTPYFQLAEQFPNQKIVVFSSNYELYGELTSRVVSIISKEAPAYFRYSIDECFVYLPDPDDKTVNCPLSSSLPRAIRCSLALPIPSSARCRMRR
;
A
#
# COMPACT_ATOMS: atom_id res chain seq x y z
N MET A 1 1.05 5.05 22.21
CA MET A 1 2.00 4.49 21.21
C MET A 1 1.64 5.01 19.83
N TYR A 2 2.61 5.19 18.91
CA TYR A 2 2.33 5.55 17.52
C TYR A 2 2.70 4.39 16.62
N GLY A 3 1.88 4.11 15.61
CA GLY A 3 2.12 3.12 14.58
C GLY A 3 2.01 3.73 13.19
N ILE A 4 2.52 3.03 12.19
CA ILE A 4 2.30 3.34 10.78
C ILE A 4 1.52 2.20 10.15
N ILE A 5 0.50 2.55 9.38
CA ILE A 5 -0.26 1.62 8.54
C ILE A 5 0.16 1.90 7.10
N ASP A 6 0.60 0.86 6.41
CA ASP A 6 0.98 0.89 5.00
C ASP A 6 0.11 -0.09 4.22
N CYS A 7 -0.33 0.30 3.03
CA CYS A 7 -1.15 -0.56 2.17
C CYS A 7 -0.27 -1.47 1.31
N ASP A 8 -0.28 -2.77 1.59
CA ASP A 8 0.51 -3.77 0.86
C ASP A 8 0.27 -3.72 -0.64
N ASN A 9 1.34 -3.45 -1.41
CA ASN A 9 1.29 -3.35 -2.87
C ASN A 9 0.15 -2.44 -3.36
N CYS A 10 -0.04 -1.30 -2.73
CA CYS A 10 -1.20 -0.42 -2.81
C CYS A 10 -1.74 -0.28 -4.24
N TYR A 11 -0.93 0.20 -5.19
CA TYR A 11 -1.38 0.49 -6.56
C TYR A 11 -1.85 -0.78 -7.28
N VAL A 12 -1.11 -1.88 -7.14
CA VAL A 12 -1.53 -3.18 -7.70
C VAL A 12 -2.82 -3.67 -7.07
N SER A 13 -2.96 -3.48 -5.76
CA SER A 13 -4.18 -3.87 -5.03
C SER A 13 -5.40 -3.07 -5.51
N CYS A 14 -5.22 -1.77 -5.78
CA CYS A 14 -6.26 -0.92 -6.35
C CYS A 14 -6.72 -1.39 -7.73
N GLU A 15 -5.77 -1.73 -8.63
CA GLU A 15 -6.10 -2.28 -9.95
C GLU A 15 -6.87 -3.61 -9.85
N ARG A 16 -6.46 -4.48 -8.93
CA ARG A 16 -7.13 -5.77 -8.70
C ARG A 16 -8.56 -5.66 -8.18
N VAL A 17 -8.93 -4.55 -7.53
CA VAL A 17 -10.32 -4.33 -7.09
C VAL A 17 -11.29 -4.40 -8.27
N PHE A 18 -10.90 -3.85 -9.41
CA PHE A 18 -11.72 -3.81 -10.64
C PHE A 18 -11.42 -4.95 -11.60
N ARG A 19 -10.32 -5.65 -11.40
CA ARG A 19 -9.85 -6.73 -12.27
C ARG A 19 -9.54 -7.99 -11.45
N PRO A 20 -10.57 -8.65 -10.89
CA PRO A 20 -10.39 -9.87 -10.08
C PRO A 20 -9.80 -11.04 -10.89
N ASP A 21 -9.91 -11.00 -12.21
CA ASP A 21 -9.25 -11.92 -13.15
C ASP A 21 -7.72 -11.89 -13.11
N LEU A 22 -7.16 -10.85 -12.51
CA LEU A 22 -5.72 -10.65 -12.35
C LEU A 22 -5.18 -11.17 -11.01
N LYS A 23 -6.01 -11.87 -10.25
CA LYS A 23 -5.56 -12.56 -9.05
C LYS A 23 -4.44 -13.55 -9.42
N ASP A 24 -3.40 -13.59 -8.59
CA ASP A 24 -2.24 -14.48 -8.73
C ASP A 24 -1.41 -14.29 -10.02
N LYS A 25 -1.66 -13.22 -10.79
CA LYS A 25 -0.85 -12.86 -11.95
C LYS A 25 0.24 -11.86 -11.59
N PRO A 26 1.41 -11.91 -12.24
CA PRO A 26 2.44 -10.91 -12.06
C PRO A 26 1.97 -9.58 -12.68
N ILE A 27 1.91 -8.54 -11.83
CA ILE A 27 1.47 -7.20 -12.20
C ILE A 27 2.55 -6.21 -11.80
N VAL A 28 2.77 -5.24 -12.65
CA VAL A 28 3.57 -4.05 -12.36
C VAL A 28 2.77 -2.79 -12.70
N VAL A 29 3.00 -1.74 -11.93
CA VAL A 29 2.49 -0.40 -12.22
C VAL A 29 3.69 0.49 -12.52
N LEU A 30 3.60 1.24 -13.61
CA LEU A 30 4.65 2.12 -14.08
C LEU A 30 4.46 3.54 -13.50
N SER A 31 5.53 4.34 -13.56
CA SER A 31 5.48 5.76 -13.23
C SER A 31 4.60 6.54 -14.22
N ASN A 32 4.28 7.81 -13.91
CA ASN A 32 3.47 8.67 -14.79
C ASN A 32 3.94 8.74 -16.25
N ASN A 33 5.24 8.58 -16.47
CA ASN A 33 5.84 8.63 -17.81
C ASN A 33 6.07 7.24 -18.39
N ASP A 34 5.47 6.21 -17.79
CA ASP A 34 5.69 4.79 -18.13
C ASP A 34 7.17 4.37 -18.22
N GLY A 35 8.04 5.15 -17.58
CA GLY A 35 9.49 4.97 -17.68
C GLY A 35 10.03 3.84 -16.79
N CYS A 36 9.49 3.66 -15.60
CA CYS A 36 9.99 2.67 -14.66
C CYS A 36 8.88 2.08 -13.77
N VAL A 37 9.15 0.92 -13.21
CA VAL A 37 8.27 0.20 -12.28
C VAL A 37 8.24 0.89 -10.92
N VAL A 38 7.07 1.35 -10.47
CA VAL A 38 6.87 1.95 -9.14
C VAL A 38 6.20 0.99 -8.17
N ALA A 39 5.27 0.14 -8.62
CA ALA A 39 4.65 -0.87 -7.79
C ALA A 39 4.64 -2.25 -8.45
N ARG A 40 4.58 -3.29 -7.62
CA ARG A 40 4.69 -4.69 -8.08
C ARG A 40 3.82 -5.59 -7.23
N SER A 41 3.21 -6.58 -7.86
CA SER A 41 2.55 -7.67 -7.14
C SER A 41 3.58 -8.59 -6.45
N ASN A 42 3.10 -9.40 -5.52
CA ASN A 42 3.96 -10.40 -4.88
C ASN A 42 4.50 -11.43 -5.89
N GLU A 43 3.72 -11.75 -6.91
CA GLU A 43 4.12 -12.64 -8.01
C GLU A 43 5.27 -12.01 -8.81
N ALA A 44 5.14 -10.71 -9.16
CA ALA A 44 6.21 -9.98 -9.84
C ALA A 44 7.49 -9.83 -8.99
N LYS A 45 7.33 -9.64 -7.66
CA LYS A 45 8.48 -9.64 -6.73
C LYS A 45 9.19 -11.00 -6.70
N LYS A 46 8.44 -12.12 -6.70
CA LYS A 46 9.01 -13.48 -6.74
C LYS A 46 9.76 -13.77 -8.04
N MET A 47 9.37 -13.15 -9.14
CA MET A 47 10.10 -13.21 -10.41
C MET A 47 11.40 -12.41 -10.42
N GLY A 48 11.69 -11.66 -9.36
CA GLY A 48 12.90 -10.85 -9.24
C GLY A 48 12.79 -9.44 -9.82
N ILE A 49 11.58 -9.00 -10.22
CA ILE A 49 11.37 -7.64 -10.72
C ILE A 49 11.59 -6.65 -9.58
N LYS A 50 12.46 -5.66 -9.78
CA LYS A 50 12.79 -4.64 -8.77
C LYS A 50 12.01 -3.35 -9.02
N ALA A 51 11.74 -2.56 -7.96
CA ALA A 51 11.27 -1.19 -8.11
C ALA A 51 12.34 -0.36 -8.82
N GLY A 52 11.92 0.62 -9.61
CA GLY A 52 12.83 1.42 -10.41
C GLY A 52 13.33 0.72 -11.68
N THR A 53 12.98 -0.55 -11.93
CA THR A 53 13.35 -1.20 -13.20
C THR A 53 12.75 -0.43 -14.36
N PRO A 54 13.56 0.01 -15.36
CA PRO A 54 13.05 0.63 -16.56
C PRO A 54 12.13 -0.31 -17.35
N TYR A 55 11.04 0.23 -17.90
CA TYR A 55 10.04 -0.60 -18.58
C TYR A 55 10.62 -1.37 -19.78
N PHE A 56 11.52 -0.76 -20.55
CA PHE A 56 12.14 -1.42 -21.70
C PHE A 56 12.97 -2.66 -21.27
N GLN A 57 13.64 -2.58 -20.11
CA GLN A 57 14.40 -3.72 -19.58
C GLN A 57 13.50 -4.87 -19.11
N LEU A 58 12.29 -4.55 -18.69
CA LEU A 58 11.32 -5.57 -18.28
C LEU A 58 11.00 -6.53 -19.43
N ALA A 59 10.77 -5.99 -20.62
CA ALA A 59 10.49 -6.77 -21.82
C ALA A 59 11.71 -7.62 -22.26
N GLU A 60 12.92 -7.11 -22.09
CA GLU A 60 14.15 -7.82 -22.39
C GLU A 60 14.45 -8.95 -21.39
N GLN A 61 14.25 -8.70 -20.10
CA GLN A 61 14.55 -9.66 -19.04
C GLN A 61 13.51 -10.79 -18.94
N PHE A 62 12.26 -10.52 -19.36
CA PHE A 62 11.15 -11.46 -19.22
C PHE A 62 10.36 -11.67 -20.53
N PRO A 63 11.01 -12.02 -21.66
CA PRO A 63 10.39 -12.01 -22.98
C PRO A 63 9.26 -13.02 -23.14
N ASN A 64 9.27 -14.10 -22.34
CA ASN A 64 8.29 -15.19 -22.43
C ASN A 64 7.26 -15.18 -21.29
N GLN A 65 7.26 -14.16 -20.44
CA GLN A 65 6.41 -14.11 -19.27
C GLN A 65 5.26 -13.09 -19.47
N LYS A 66 4.04 -13.53 -19.19
CA LYS A 66 2.87 -12.68 -19.28
C LYS A 66 2.78 -11.77 -18.05
N ILE A 67 3.54 -10.67 -18.05
CA ILE A 67 3.47 -9.63 -17.05
C ILE A 67 2.37 -8.66 -17.46
N VAL A 68 1.44 -8.39 -16.55
CA VAL A 68 0.41 -7.37 -16.76
C VAL A 68 0.97 -6.02 -16.33
N VAL A 69 0.90 -5.05 -17.21
CA VAL A 69 1.49 -3.72 -17.01
C VAL A 69 0.35 -2.69 -16.98
N PHE A 70 0.37 -1.83 -15.97
CA PHE A 70 -0.53 -0.68 -15.86
C PHE A 70 0.28 0.60 -15.81
N SER A 71 -0.23 1.65 -16.45
CA SER A 71 0.18 3.03 -16.17
C SER A 71 -0.39 3.46 -14.83
N SER A 72 0.28 4.36 -14.11
CA SER A 72 -0.20 4.85 -12.82
C SER A 72 -1.49 5.66 -12.96
N ASN A 73 -2.47 5.35 -12.11
CA ASN A 73 -3.73 6.09 -11.98
C ASN A 73 -3.85 6.62 -10.54
N TYR A 74 -3.15 7.72 -10.26
CA TYR A 74 -3.09 8.28 -8.92
C TYR A 74 -4.44 8.79 -8.39
N GLU A 75 -5.37 9.19 -9.27
CA GLU A 75 -6.72 9.56 -8.88
C GLU A 75 -7.47 8.36 -8.29
N LEU A 76 -7.44 7.23 -9.00
CA LEU A 76 -8.02 5.98 -8.54
C LEU A 76 -7.41 5.53 -7.20
N TYR A 77 -6.06 5.55 -7.13
CA TYR A 77 -5.35 5.10 -5.93
C TYR A 77 -5.66 6.00 -4.73
N GLY A 78 -5.68 7.31 -4.96
CA GLY A 78 -6.03 8.31 -3.95
C GLY A 78 -7.47 8.17 -3.44
N GLU A 79 -8.42 7.86 -4.31
CA GLU A 79 -9.82 7.62 -3.92
C GLU A 79 -9.95 6.36 -3.05
N LEU A 80 -9.39 5.24 -3.50
CA LEU A 80 -9.49 3.98 -2.78
C LEU A 80 -8.78 4.04 -1.42
N THR A 81 -7.60 4.65 -1.36
CA THR A 81 -6.89 4.82 -0.09
C THR A 81 -7.58 5.82 0.84
N SER A 82 -8.30 6.81 0.31
CA SER A 82 -9.14 7.69 1.13
C SER A 82 -10.26 6.93 1.83
N ARG A 83 -10.82 5.90 1.19
CA ARG A 83 -11.80 4.99 1.84
C ARG A 83 -11.14 4.18 2.96
N VAL A 84 -9.90 3.71 2.75
CA VAL A 84 -9.12 3.03 3.81
C VAL A 84 -8.89 3.97 4.99
N VAL A 85 -8.44 5.21 4.75
CA VAL A 85 -8.23 6.22 5.79
C VAL A 85 -9.54 6.55 6.51
N SER A 86 -10.68 6.58 5.81
CA SER A 86 -12.01 6.78 6.43
C SER A 86 -12.38 5.64 7.39
N ILE A 87 -11.94 4.41 7.13
CA ILE A 87 -12.11 3.30 8.08
C ILE A 87 -11.18 3.48 9.27
N ILE A 88 -9.90 3.78 9.02
CA ILE A 88 -8.92 4.04 10.08
C ILE A 88 -9.39 5.15 11.01
N SER A 89 -9.94 6.24 10.46
CA SER A 89 -10.41 7.39 11.23
C SER A 89 -11.57 7.08 12.20
N LYS A 90 -12.31 6.01 11.96
CA LYS A 90 -13.40 5.56 12.85
C LYS A 90 -12.89 4.73 14.02
N GLU A 91 -11.76 4.06 13.82
CA GLU A 91 -11.22 3.09 14.78
C GLU A 91 -10.03 3.66 15.58
N ALA A 92 -9.26 4.59 14.99
CA ALA A 92 -8.10 5.19 15.63
C ALA A 92 -8.49 6.51 16.33
N PRO A 93 -8.11 6.71 17.61
CA PRO A 93 -8.37 7.97 18.35
C PRO A 93 -7.75 9.20 17.70
N ALA A 94 -6.60 9.02 17.04
CA ALA A 94 -5.95 10.03 16.21
C ALA A 94 -5.19 9.38 15.07
N TYR A 95 -5.19 10.02 13.91
CA TYR A 95 -4.48 9.56 12.73
C TYR A 95 -3.93 10.75 11.94
N PHE A 96 -2.92 10.47 11.12
CA PHE A 96 -2.35 11.45 10.20
C PHE A 96 -1.96 10.75 8.88
N ARG A 97 -2.60 11.15 7.79
CA ARG A 97 -2.26 10.65 6.45
C ARG A 97 -0.93 11.24 6.01
N TYR A 98 0.09 10.40 5.87
CA TYR A 98 1.43 10.80 5.50
C TYR A 98 1.65 10.79 3.99
N SER A 99 1.20 9.73 3.32
CA SER A 99 1.27 9.60 1.86
C SER A 99 -0.04 9.07 1.28
N ILE A 100 -0.02 8.65 0.02
CA ILE A 100 -1.21 8.07 -0.63
C ILE A 100 -1.56 6.70 -0.04
N ASP A 101 -0.58 5.96 0.46
CA ASP A 101 -0.67 4.58 0.95
C ASP A 101 -0.27 4.41 2.41
N GLU A 102 0.24 5.46 3.05
CA GLU A 102 0.73 5.42 4.44
C GLU A 102 -0.07 6.34 5.35
N CYS A 103 -0.39 5.84 6.54
CA CYS A 103 -1.12 6.56 7.57
C CYS A 103 -0.49 6.31 8.95
N PHE A 104 -0.12 7.37 9.66
CA PHE A 104 0.24 7.29 11.07
C PHE A 104 -1.02 7.20 11.92
N VAL A 105 -1.01 6.35 12.93
CA VAL A 105 -2.10 6.18 13.90
C VAL A 105 -1.55 6.28 15.32
N TYR A 106 -2.34 6.90 16.19
CA TYR A 106 -2.10 6.81 17.63
C TYR A 106 -2.86 5.60 18.16
N LEU A 107 -2.14 4.71 18.83
CA LEU A 107 -2.71 3.56 19.52
C LEU A 107 -2.59 3.83 21.03
N PRO A 108 -3.68 3.73 21.80
CA PRO A 108 -3.61 3.76 23.27
C PRO A 108 -2.70 2.65 23.78
N ASP A 109 -2.29 2.75 25.04
CA ASP A 109 -1.38 1.77 25.63
C ASP A 109 -2.00 0.36 25.61
N PRO A 110 -1.23 -0.69 25.33
CA PRO A 110 -1.73 -2.07 25.28
C PRO A 110 -2.28 -2.60 26.61
N ASP A 111 -1.95 -1.97 27.74
CA ASP A 111 -2.57 -2.26 29.05
C ASP A 111 -4.00 -1.71 29.17
N ASP A 112 -4.40 -0.84 28.26
CA ASP A 112 -5.78 -0.38 28.14
C ASP A 112 -6.56 -1.43 27.32
N LYS A 113 -7.24 -2.33 28.03
CA LYS A 113 -7.98 -3.50 27.49
C LYS A 113 -9.11 -3.18 26.49
N THR A 114 -9.18 -1.94 26.00
CA THR A 114 -10.21 -1.45 25.09
C THR A 114 -9.81 -1.46 23.62
N VAL A 115 -8.57 -1.84 23.28
CA VAL A 115 -8.11 -1.82 21.89
C VAL A 115 -8.17 -3.21 21.26
N ASN A 116 -9.37 -3.68 21.00
CA ASN A 116 -9.61 -4.64 19.92
C ASN A 116 -9.46 -3.86 18.62
N CYS A 117 -8.35 -4.01 17.90
CA CYS A 117 -8.15 -3.34 16.61
C CYS A 117 -8.87 -4.13 15.49
N PRO A 118 -10.11 -3.79 15.12
CA PRO A 118 -10.87 -4.55 14.12
C PRO A 118 -10.48 -4.22 12.68
N LEU A 119 -9.38 -3.47 12.49
CA LEU A 119 -8.92 -3.02 11.16
C LEU A 119 -8.77 -4.14 10.13
N SER A 120 -8.45 -5.36 10.56
CA SER A 120 -8.29 -6.49 9.64
C SER A 120 -9.60 -7.03 9.06
N SER A 121 -10.73 -6.84 9.76
CA SER A 121 -12.05 -7.37 9.36
C SER A 121 -12.86 -6.39 8.50
N SER A 122 -12.58 -5.10 8.61
CA SER A 122 -13.35 -4.03 7.96
C SER A 122 -12.80 -3.62 6.58
N LEU A 123 -11.58 -4.03 6.24
CA LEU A 123 -10.96 -3.71 4.95
C LEU A 123 -11.40 -4.67 3.84
N PRO A 124 -11.61 -4.18 2.60
CA PRO A 124 -11.83 -5.03 1.46
C PRO A 124 -10.71 -6.06 1.32
N ARG A 125 -11.06 -7.34 1.06
CA ARG A 125 -10.07 -8.43 0.92
C ARG A 125 -8.96 -8.16 -0.11
N ALA A 126 -9.18 -7.25 -1.03
CA ALA A 126 -8.21 -6.86 -2.05
C ALA A 126 -7.12 -5.91 -1.54
N ILE A 127 -7.39 -5.14 -0.48
CA ILE A 127 -6.44 -4.18 0.10
C ILE A 127 -6.02 -4.71 1.47
N ARG A 128 -4.76 -5.10 1.57
CA ARG A 128 -4.14 -5.47 2.85
C ARG A 128 -3.34 -4.30 3.36
N CYS A 129 -3.38 -4.08 4.66
CA CYS A 129 -2.53 -3.11 5.34
C CYS A 129 -1.62 -3.83 6.33
N SER A 130 -0.37 -3.45 6.35
CA SER A 130 0.62 -3.89 7.33
C SER A 130 0.77 -2.83 8.41
N LEU A 131 0.68 -3.23 9.67
CA LEU A 131 1.03 -2.37 10.79
C LEU A 131 2.53 -2.50 11.03
N ALA A 132 3.30 -1.48 10.70
CA ALA A 132 4.71 -1.45 11.03
C ALA A 132 4.92 -1.10 12.50
N LEU A 133 6.03 -1.58 13.07
CA LEU A 133 6.40 -1.48 14.49
C LEU A 133 6.20 -0.07 15.08
N PRO A 134 5.94 0.02 16.41
CA PRO A 134 5.72 1.28 17.09
C PRO A 134 6.92 2.22 16.93
N ILE A 135 6.64 3.47 16.56
CA ILE A 135 7.65 4.52 16.46
C ILE A 135 7.97 4.95 17.90
N PRO A 136 9.23 4.85 18.35
CA PRO A 136 9.62 5.25 19.69
C PRO A 136 9.32 6.74 19.92
N SER A 137 8.95 7.07 21.15
CA SER A 137 8.56 8.44 21.56
C SER A 137 9.61 9.52 21.28
N SER A 138 10.88 9.16 21.11
CA SER A 138 11.97 10.04 20.72
C SER A 138 11.90 10.57 19.28
N ALA A 139 11.13 9.92 18.39
CA ALA A 139 10.93 10.39 17.01
C ALA A 139 9.86 11.49 16.87
N ARG A 140 9.21 11.90 17.98
CA ARG A 140 8.16 12.95 18.00
C ARG A 140 8.61 14.35 17.55
N CYS A 141 9.87 14.60 17.37
CA CYS A 141 10.40 15.96 17.22
C CYS A 141 10.45 16.49 15.78
N ARG A 142 9.89 15.81 14.76
CA ARG A 142 9.94 16.30 13.37
C ARG A 142 8.59 16.53 12.68
N MET A 143 7.49 16.43 13.39
CA MET A 143 6.22 16.94 12.83
C MET A 143 6.18 18.45 13.09
N ARG A 144 6.78 19.23 12.22
CA ARG A 144 6.52 20.69 12.15
C ARG A 144 5.14 20.89 11.54
N ARG A 145 4.38 21.75 12.20
CA ARG A 145 3.09 22.30 11.78
C ARG A 145 3.14 22.91 10.40
#